data_4c647df06583e5fd46f7ab459033adc8
#
_entry.id   4c647df06583e5fd46f7ab459033adc8
#
_cell.length_a   1.000
_cell.length_b   1.000
_cell.length_c   1.000
_cell.angle_alpha   90.00
_cell.angle_beta   90.00
_cell.angle_gamma   90.00
#
_symmetry.space_group_name_H-M   'P 1'
#
loop_
_entity.id
_entity.type
_entity.pdbx_description
1 polymer ?
#
loop_
_entity_poly.entity_id
_entity_poly.type
_entity_poly.pdbx_seq_one_letter_code
_entity_poly.pdbx_strand_id
1 'polypeptide(L)'
;MNTQVYPLFSHPVIVWGEKYLFSEKELNYIKSLPLSSNGFNESSQDIYILKQPILAALNKFIMRGINHYAYDILKIKKNSVNFYITQSWATFTKPGQSHHPHIHQNSLFSGVFYFQGEKTPIRFHRGDS
;
A
#
# COMPACT_ATOMS: atom_id res chain seq x y z
N MET A 1 2.76 -38.41 -14.05
CA MET A 1 4.05 -37.68 -13.99
C MET A 1 4.05 -36.84 -12.70
N ASN A 2 4.95 -37.10 -11.78
CA ASN A 2 5.12 -36.29 -10.59
C ASN A 2 6.00 -35.10 -10.96
N THR A 3 5.40 -33.92 -11.12
CA THR A 3 6.13 -32.69 -11.42
C THR A 3 6.20 -31.83 -10.17
N GLN A 4 7.38 -31.39 -9.81
CA GLN A 4 7.59 -30.43 -8.74
C GLN A 4 7.97 -29.08 -9.35
N VAL A 5 7.24 -28.02 -8.99
CA VAL A 5 7.47 -26.66 -9.51
C VAL A 5 8.20 -25.85 -8.46
N TYR A 6 9.33 -25.28 -8.83
CA TYR A 6 10.11 -24.40 -7.99
C TYR A 6 10.03 -22.97 -8.55
N PRO A 7 9.26 -22.07 -7.94
CA PRO A 7 9.20 -20.67 -8.38
C PRO A 7 10.45 -19.93 -7.92
N LEU A 8 11.51 -19.98 -8.70
CA LEU A 8 12.74 -19.27 -8.41
C LEU A 8 12.56 -17.78 -8.72
N PHE A 9 13.01 -16.91 -7.78
CA PHE A 9 12.96 -15.46 -7.91
C PHE A 9 11.57 -14.85 -8.12
N SER A 10 10.52 -15.54 -7.71
CA SER A 10 9.17 -14.99 -7.73
C SER A 10 8.97 -13.99 -6.60
N HIS A 11 8.36 -12.86 -6.93
CA HIS A 11 7.91 -11.86 -5.97
C HIS A 11 6.38 -11.89 -5.93
N PRO A 12 5.77 -12.55 -4.93
CA PRO A 12 4.32 -12.62 -4.86
C PRO A 12 3.72 -11.23 -4.61
N VAL A 13 2.66 -10.93 -5.36
CA VAL A 13 1.84 -9.75 -5.15
C VAL A 13 0.45 -10.22 -4.82
N ILE A 14 -0.15 -9.69 -3.77
CA ILE A 14 -1.55 -9.95 -3.47
C ILE A 14 -2.42 -8.75 -3.82
N VAL A 15 -3.59 -9.03 -4.36
CA VAL A 15 -4.66 -8.05 -4.53
C VAL A 15 -5.78 -8.42 -3.57
N TRP A 16 -6.07 -7.55 -2.64
CA TRP A 16 -7.08 -7.79 -1.63
C TRP A 16 -8.38 -7.10 -2.02
N GLY A 17 -9.40 -7.89 -2.33
CA GLY A 17 -10.68 -7.41 -2.86
C GLY A 17 -11.71 -7.00 -1.81
N GLU A 18 -11.42 -7.13 -0.52
CA GLU A 18 -12.33 -6.68 0.54
C GLU A 18 -12.46 -5.15 0.53
N LYS A 19 -13.68 -4.65 0.60
CA LYS A 19 -13.93 -3.21 0.59
C LYS A 19 -13.89 -2.65 2.01
N TYR A 20 -13.25 -1.50 2.17
CA TYR A 20 -13.34 -0.69 3.37
C TYR A 20 -14.41 0.38 3.19
N LEU A 21 -15.29 0.50 4.16
CA LEU A 21 -16.33 1.52 4.17
C LEU A 21 -15.86 2.72 4.99
N PHE A 22 -15.47 3.78 4.29
CA PHE A 22 -15.06 5.03 4.93
C PHE A 22 -16.24 5.71 5.60
N SER A 23 -16.02 6.23 6.80
CA SER A 23 -16.90 7.22 7.40
C SER A 23 -16.72 8.58 6.71
N GLU A 24 -17.74 9.42 6.81
CA GLU A 24 -17.68 10.80 6.30
C GLU A 24 -16.52 11.60 6.93
N LYS A 25 -16.27 11.39 8.20
CA LYS A 25 -15.16 12.02 8.93
C LYS A 25 -13.79 11.62 8.36
N GLU A 26 -13.58 10.35 8.08
CA GLU A 26 -12.35 9.86 7.46
C GLU A 26 -12.14 10.45 6.05
N LEU A 27 -13.19 10.46 5.23
CA LEU A 27 -13.12 11.04 3.89
C LEU A 27 -12.81 12.54 3.93
N ASN A 28 -13.48 13.28 4.81
CA ASN A 28 -13.24 14.71 4.98
C ASN A 28 -11.82 14.98 5.46
N TYR A 29 -11.30 14.18 6.39
CA TYR A 29 -9.91 14.27 6.83
C TYR A 29 -8.95 14.07 5.67
N ILE A 30 -9.08 12.98 4.91
CA ILE A 30 -8.18 12.67 3.79
C ILE A 30 -8.22 13.78 2.74
N LYS A 31 -9.41 14.29 2.39
CA LYS A 31 -9.57 15.37 1.40
C LYS A 31 -9.04 16.73 1.88
N SER A 32 -8.91 16.93 3.18
CA SER A 32 -8.41 18.18 3.77
C SER A 32 -6.90 18.18 4.03
N LEU A 33 -6.20 17.09 3.74
CA LEU A 33 -4.77 16.98 3.96
C LEU A 33 -4.00 18.04 3.17
N PRO A 34 -3.06 18.75 3.80
CA PRO A 34 -2.12 19.60 3.06
C PRO A 34 -1.31 18.78 2.07
N LEU A 35 -1.25 19.25 0.83
CA LEU A 35 -0.59 18.54 -0.27
C LEU A 35 0.66 19.29 -0.72
N SER A 36 1.60 18.55 -1.28
CA SER A 36 2.78 19.06 -1.99
C SER A 36 2.94 18.33 -3.31
N SER A 37 3.36 19.05 -4.35
CA SER A 37 3.71 18.45 -5.62
C SER A 37 5.02 17.66 -5.50
N ASN A 38 5.05 16.47 -6.09
CA ASN A 38 6.27 15.66 -6.24
C ASN A 38 6.81 15.70 -7.68
N GLY A 39 6.31 16.63 -8.51
CA GLY A 39 6.66 16.76 -9.93
C GLY A 39 5.85 15.89 -10.88
N PHE A 40 5.10 14.90 -10.37
CA PHE A 40 4.27 13.97 -11.15
C PHE A 40 2.80 14.07 -10.76
N ASN A 41 2.53 14.12 -9.47
CA ASN A 41 1.21 14.29 -8.87
C ASN A 41 1.35 15.01 -7.52
N GLU A 42 0.32 14.99 -6.70
CA GLU A 42 0.33 15.60 -5.37
C GLU A 42 0.28 14.52 -4.29
N SER A 43 1.02 14.72 -3.22
CA SER A 43 1.01 13.83 -2.06
C SER A 43 0.80 14.62 -0.78
N SER A 44 0.23 13.99 0.24
CA SER A 44 0.09 14.61 1.55
C SER A 44 1.46 14.97 2.12
N GLN A 45 1.55 16.14 2.76
CA GLN A 45 2.75 16.57 3.47
C GLN A 45 3.02 15.68 4.70
N ASP A 46 1.96 15.26 5.38
CA ASP A 46 2.06 14.23 6.42
C ASP A 46 2.31 12.86 5.78
N ILE A 47 3.44 12.26 6.12
CA ILE A 47 3.85 10.92 5.69
C ILE A 47 3.58 9.83 6.74
N TYR A 48 2.74 10.14 7.73
CA TYR A 48 2.35 9.24 8.83
C TYR A 48 0.83 9.24 9.05
N ILE A 49 0.04 9.45 8.00
CA ILE A 49 -1.41 9.66 8.12
C ILE A 49 -2.13 8.51 8.83
N LEU A 50 -1.69 7.27 8.67
CA LEU A 50 -2.29 6.11 9.36
C LEU A 50 -1.98 6.06 10.87
N LYS A 51 -1.08 6.91 11.37
CA LYS A 51 -0.88 7.10 12.82
C LYS A 51 -1.92 8.05 13.43
N GLN A 52 -2.67 8.77 12.63
CA GLN A 52 -3.70 9.68 13.10
C GLN A 52 -4.90 8.89 13.65
N PRO A 53 -5.42 9.24 14.85
CA PRO A 53 -6.53 8.51 15.48
C PRO A 53 -7.76 8.40 14.61
N ILE A 54 -8.03 9.41 13.77
CA ILE A 54 -9.17 9.42 12.85
C ILE A 54 -9.12 8.26 11.84
N LEU A 55 -7.94 7.76 11.49
CA LEU A 55 -7.73 6.65 10.57
C LEU A 55 -7.41 5.31 11.27
N ALA A 56 -7.66 5.21 12.57
CA ALA A 56 -7.33 3.99 13.33
C ALA A 56 -8.05 2.73 12.79
N ALA A 57 -9.29 2.85 12.34
CA ALA A 57 -10.04 1.74 11.74
C ALA A 57 -9.45 1.33 10.39
N LEU A 58 -9.08 2.28 9.54
CA LEU A 58 -8.40 2.03 8.28
C LEU A 58 -7.03 1.37 8.51
N ASN A 59 -6.28 1.84 9.50
CA ASN A 59 -4.99 1.24 9.88
C ASN A 59 -5.17 -0.25 10.24
N LYS A 60 -6.15 -0.58 11.09
CA LYS A 60 -6.45 -1.97 11.44
C LYS A 60 -6.82 -2.81 10.23
N PHE A 61 -7.63 -2.25 9.32
CA PHE A 61 -8.00 -2.93 8.09
C PHE A 61 -6.77 -3.25 7.23
N ILE A 62 -5.89 -2.28 7.00
CA ILE A 62 -4.65 -2.46 6.22
C ILE A 62 -3.73 -3.46 6.92
N MET A 63 -3.58 -3.39 8.23
CA MET A 63 -2.74 -4.31 8.99
C MET A 63 -3.22 -5.77 8.90
N ARG A 64 -4.53 -6.03 8.76
CA ARG A 64 -5.01 -7.39 8.47
C ARG A 64 -4.47 -7.93 7.15
N GLY A 65 -4.46 -7.09 6.11
CA GLY A 65 -3.89 -7.46 4.81
C GLY A 65 -2.39 -7.71 4.88
N ILE A 66 -1.65 -6.87 5.60
CA ILE A 66 -0.20 -7.03 5.81
C ILE A 66 0.08 -8.34 6.56
N ASN A 67 -0.66 -8.64 7.61
CA ASN A 67 -0.50 -9.88 8.37
C ASN A 67 -0.84 -11.11 7.55
N HIS A 68 -1.90 -11.04 6.73
CA HIS A 68 -2.24 -12.11 5.80
C HIS A 68 -1.11 -12.34 4.79
N TYR A 69 -0.58 -11.29 4.20
CA TYR A 69 0.55 -11.38 3.28
C TYR A 69 1.79 -11.99 3.93
N ALA A 70 2.15 -11.50 5.12
CA ALA A 70 3.35 -11.94 5.82
C ALA A 70 3.23 -13.40 6.31
N TYR A 71 2.15 -13.73 6.99
CA TYR A 71 2.04 -15.03 7.68
C TYR A 71 1.45 -16.14 6.82
N ASP A 72 0.44 -15.82 5.99
CA ASP A 72 -0.28 -16.82 5.21
C ASP A 72 0.32 -17.03 3.81
N ILE A 73 0.81 -15.97 3.18
CA ILE A 73 1.40 -16.04 1.84
C ILE A 73 2.91 -16.28 1.90
N LEU A 74 3.65 -15.42 2.61
CA LEU A 74 5.11 -15.55 2.73
C LEU A 74 5.57 -16.57 3.76
N LYS A 75 4.63 -17.10 4.55
CA LYS A 75 4.91 -18.13 5.57
C LYS A 75 5.93 -17.69 6.64
N ILE A 76 6.00 -16.41 6.93
CA ILE A 76 6.81 -15.91 8.04
C ILE A 76 6.23 -16.47 9.35
N LYS A 77 7.07 -16.99 10.20
CA LYS A 77 6.64 -17.60 11.46
C LYS A 77 6.00 -16.55 12.36
N LYS A 78 4.77 -16.80 12.82
CA LYS A 78 4.08 -15.94 13.79
C LYS A 78 4.92 -15.76 15.05
N ASN A 79 4.89 -14.59 15.63
CA ASN A 79 5.63 -14.20 16.84
C ASN A 79 7.17 -14.17 16.69
N SER A 80 7.71 -14.36 15.49
CA SER A 80 9.16 -14.20 15.25
C SER A 80 9.56 -12.74 15.01
N VAL A 81 8.65 -11.95 14.45
CA VAL A 81 8.83 -10.53 14.14
C VAL A 81 7.52 -9.78 14.33
N ASN A 82 7.61 -8.49 14.57
CA ASN A 82 6.46 -7.58 14.60
C ASN A 82 6.49 -6.69 13.36
N PHE A 83 5.38 -6.68 12.61
CA PHE A 83 5.21 -5.77 11.49
C PHE A 83 4.47 -4.50 11.94
N TYR A 84 4.94 -3.37 11.47
CA TYR A 84 4.29 -2.09 11.70
C TYR A 84 4.47 -1.19 10.47
N ILE A 85 3.57 -0.25 10.30
CA ILE A 85 3.62 0.71 9.20
C ILE A 85 4.59 1.82 9.58
N THR A 86 5.68 1.94 8.85
CA THR A 86 6.71 2.96 9.06
C THR A 86 6.28 4.31 8.51
N GLN A 87 5.72 4.32 7.30
CA GLN A 87 5.25 5.52 6.61
C GLN A 87 3.93 5.24 5.90
N SER A 88 3.14 6.27 5.76
CA SER A 88 1.85 6.23 5.06
C SER A 88 1.46 7.62 4.61
N TRP A 89 1.14 7.78 3.35
CA TRP A 89 0.73 9.06 2.77
C TRP A 89 -0.40 8.85 1.77
N ALA A 90 -1.14 9.91 1.49
CA ALA A 90 -2.15 9.92 0.45
C ALA A 90 -1.56 10.55 -0.82
N THR A 91 -1.87 9.96 -1.97
CA THR A 91 -1.46 10.46 -3.27
C THR A 91 -2.70 10.78 -4.09
N PHE A 92 -2.71 11.96 -4.70
CA PHE A 92 -3.78 12.44 -5.55
C PHE A 92 -3.26 12.64 -6.97
N THR A 93 -3.81 11.88 -7.90
CA THR A 93 -3.40 11.90 -9.30
C THR A 93 -4.57 12.39 -10.14
N LYS A 94 -4.37 13.49 -10.85
CA LYS A 94 -5.36 14.08 -11.77
C LYS A 94 -5.29 13.39 -13.14
N PRO A 95 -6.34 13.52 -13.98
CA PRO A 95 -6.28 13.03 -15.36
C PRO A 95 -5.04 13.55 -16.09
N GLY A 96 -4.35 12.67 -16.80
CA GLY A 96 -3.11 12.98 -17.51
C GLY A 96 -1.83 12.96 -16.66
N GLN A 97 -1.94 12.83 -15.35
CA GLN A 97 -0.80 12.61 -14.47
C GLN A 97 -0.49 11.14 -14.29
N SER A 98 0.76 10.81 -14.00
CA SER A 98 1.20 9.46 -13.67
C SER A 98 2.25 9.51 -12.58
N HIS A 99 2.46 8.40 -11.90
CA HIS A 99 3.57 8.28 -10.96
C HIS A 99 4.78 7.68 -11.68
N HIS A 100 5.98 8.19 -11.40
CA HIS A 100 7.21 7.63 -11.96
C HIS A 100 7.54 6.27 -11.32
N PRO A 101 8.24 5.38 -12.03
CA PRO A 101 8.81 4.17 -11.43
C PRO A 101 9.75 4.52 -10.29
N HIS A 102 9.59 3.88 -9.15
CA HIS A 102 10.40 4.10 -7.97
C HIS A 102 10.41 2.86 -7.09
N ILE A 103 11.30 2.86 -6.11
CA ILE A 103 11.40 1.83 -5.08
C ILE A 103 11.19 2.45 -3.70
N HIS A 104 10.71 1.67 -2.76
CA HIS A 104 10.60 2.05 -1.35
C HIS A 104 11.79 1.47 -0.59
N GLN A 105 12.83 2.28 -0.41
CA GLN A 105 13.99 1.87 0.37
C GLN A 105 13.63 1.67 1.85
N ASN A 106 14.32 0.75 2.50
CA ASN A 106 14.14 0.42 3.93
C ASN A 106 12.71 -0.07 4.30
N SER A 107 11.94 -0.50 3.31
CA SER A 107 10.63 -1.12 3.53
C SER A 107 10.70 -2.60 3.18
N LEU A 108 10.26 -3.45 4.10
CA LEU A 108 10.13 -4.88 3.83
C LEU A 108 8.95 -5.15 2.89
N PHE A 109 7.84 -4.44 3.12
CA PHE A 109 6.64 -4.50 2.29
C PHE A 109 6.20 -3.10 1.90
N SER A 110 5.59 -3.00 0.73
CA SER A 110 4.90 -1.80 0.26
C SER A 110 3.52 -2.19 -0.22
N GLY A 111 2.56 -1.31 -0.02
CA GLY A 111 1.19 -1.53 -0.45
C GLY A 111 0.54 -0.25 -0.95
N VAL A 112 -0.47 -0.41 -1.79
CA VAL A 112 -1.30 0.70 -2.28
C VAL A 112 -2.75 0.37 -1.93
N PHE A 113 -3.43 1.32 -1.34
CA PHE A 113 -4.85 1.26 -1.06
C PHE A 113 -5.58 2.32 -1.91
N TYR A 114 -6.43 1.88 -2.81
CA TYR A 114 -7.22 2.77 -3.65
C TYR A 114 -8.54 3.11 -2.96
N PHE A 115 -8.74 4.37 -2.62
CA PHE A 115 -9.96 4.81 -1.93
C PHE A 115 -10.95 5.53 -2.85
N GLN A 116 -10.50 6.06 -3.97
CA GLN A 116 -11.34 6.73 -4.95
C GLN A 116 -10.66 6.71 -6.33
N GLY A 117 -11.44 6.71 -7.40
CA GLY A 117 -10.97 6.83 -8.76
C GLY A 117 -11.37 5.66 -9.65
N GLU A 118 -11.08 5.78 -10.92
CA GLU A 118 -11.24 4.73 -11.90
C GLU A 118 -10.09 3.70 -11.78
N LYS A 119 -10.27 2.54 -12.41
CA LYS A 119 -9.23 1.50 -12.46
C LYS A 119 -8.02 2.01 -13.22
N THR A 120 -6.99 2.40 -12.49
CA THR A 120 -5.68 2.74 -13.06
C THR A 120 -4.73 1.56 -12.88
N PRO A 121 -3.94 1.21 -13.91
CA PRO A 121 -3.02 0.10 -13.80
C PRO A 121 -1.85 0.47 -12.88
N ILE A 122 -1.45 -0.46 -12.02
CA ILE A 122 -0.14 -0.46 -11.38
C ILE A 122 0.80 -1.33 -12.22
N ARG A 123 2.01 -0.86 -12.46
CA ARG A 123 3.03 -1.58 -13.22
C ARG A 123 4.21 -1.89 -12.31
N PHE A 124 4.62 -3.15 -12.31
CA PHE A 124 5.81 -3.60 -11.61
C PHE A 124 6.94 -3.73 -12.61
N HIS A 125 8.07 -3.11 -12.33
CA HIS A 125 9.27 -3.18 -13.14
C HIS A 125 10.29 -4.07 -12.46
N ARG A 126 10.93 -4.92 -13.21
CA ARG A 126 12.10 -5.65 -12.74
C ARG A 126 13.29 -4.71 -12.72
N GLY A 127 13.99 -4.65 -11.59
CA GLY A 127 15.06 -3.69 -11.36
C GLY A 127 16.43 -4.08 -11.94
N ASP A 128 16.45 -4.90 -12.96
CA ASP A 128 17.64 -5.48 -13.57
C ASP A 128 18.00 -4.82 -14.91
N SER A 129 17.88 -3.53 -14.94
CA SER A 129 18.37 -2.76 -16.09
C SER A 129 19.83 -2.43 -15.95
#